data_928de60b433e1a293f93c755e7992bce
#
_entry.id   928de60b433e1a293f93c755e7992bce
#
_cell.length_a   1.000
_cell.length_b   1.000
_cell.length_c   1.000
_cell.angle_alpha   90.00
_cell.angle_beta   90.00
_cell.angle_gamma   90.00
#
_symmetry.space_group_name_H-M   'P 1'
#
loop_
_entity.id
_entity.type
_entity.pdbx_description
1 polymer ?
#
loop_
_entity_poly.entity_id
_entity_poly.type
_entity_poly.pdbx_seq_one_letter_code
_entity_poly.pdbx_strand_id
1 'polypeptide(L)'
;MGKKIFIIQSFLIVLFCPVAFGQSDFDKKLRSLYKNTVPLISDEVLITTIHKEKIILLDTRSSEEFNVSHLPNALFLDYDSFRPEHVKTLDKNSKIVVYCSVGYRSERIGEQLLKLGFKDVTNLYGGIFDWVNGGNKVINRSGITTDTVHTYNKEWSKWLQKGVKVY
;
A
#
# COMPACT_ATOMS: atom_id res chain seq x y z
N MET A 1 -24.62 -52.45 47.81
CA MET A 1 -23.21 -52.10 47.48
C MET A 1 -23.17 -51.38 46.12
N GLY A 2 -23.25 -50.04 46.12
CA GLY A 2 -23.25 -49.25 44.89
C GLY A 2 -21.81 -48.83 44.50
N LYS A 3 -21.37 -49.20 43.32
CA LYS A 3 -20.07 -48.79 42.75
C LYS A 3 -20.20 -47.39 42.20
N LYS A 4 -19.49 -46.43 42.79
CA LYS A 4 -19.31 -45.06 42.23
C LYS A 4 -18.29 -45.12 41.11
N ILE A 5 -18.73 -44.80 39.86
CA ILE A 5 -17.88 -44.61 38.71
C ILE A 5 -17.37 -43.16 38.73
N PHE A 6 -16.08 -42.95 38.91
CA PHE A 6 -15.42 -41.68 38.75
C PHE A 6 -15.10 -41.48 37.27
N ILE A 7 -15.74 -40.50 36.61
CA ILE A 7 -15.41 -40.06 35.29
C ILE A 7 -14.30 -39.00 35.41
N ILE A 8 -13.08 -39.35 35.02
CA ILE A 8 -11.99 -38.41 34.94
C ILE A 8 -12.13 -37.67 33.62
N GLN A 9 -12.58 -36.41 33.71
CA GLN A 9 -12.68 -35.52 32.55
C GLN A 9 -11.30 -34.92 32.28
N SER A 10 -10.63 -35.46 31.27
CA SER A 10 -9.30 -34.97 30.85
C SER A 10 -9.47 -33.64 30.10
N PHE A 11 -9.08 -32.54 30.72
CA PHE A 11 -9.07 -31.21 30.12
C PHE A 11 -7.84 -31.12 29.21
N LEU A 12 -8.06 -31.19 27.91
CA LEU A 12 -7.01 -30.96 26.90
C LEU A 12 -6.76 -29.43 26.83
N ILE A 13 -5.72 -28.97 27.51
CA ILE A 13 -5.26 -27.56 27.40
C ILE A 13 -4.54 -27.43 26.06
N VAL A 14 -5.24 -26.88 25.05
CA VAL A 14 -4.63 -26.45 23.79
C VAL A 14 -3.81 -25.18 24.09
N LEU A 15 -2.50 -25.33 24.22
CA LEU A 15 -1.57 -24.21 24.28
C LEU A 15 -1.60 -23.46 22.92
N PHE A 16 -2.35 -22.38 22.90
CA PHE A 16 -2.32 -21.41 21.79
C PHE A 16 -0.99 -20.67 21.88
N CYS A 17 0.01 -21.17 21.16
CA CYS A 17 1.27 -20.44 20.99
C CYS A 17 1.02 -19.29 20.01
N PRO A 18 1.03 -18.00 20.43
CA PRO A 18 0.94 -16.91 19.49
C PRO A 18 2.20 -16.94 18.63
N VAL A 19 2.06 -17.23 17.34
CA VAL A 19 3.13 -17.05 16.36
C VAL A 19 3.41 -15.55 16.34
N ALA A 20 4.43 -15.13 17.06
CA ALA A 20 4.95 -13.76 16.95
C ALA A 20 5.54 -13.63 15.54
N PHE A 21 4.76 -13.11 14.59
CA PHE A 21 5.30 -12.64 13.32
C PHE A 21 6.26 -11.51 13.65
N GLY A 22 7.56 -11.80 13.63
CA GLY A 22 8.60 -10.81 13.77
C GLY A 22 8.42 -9.74 12.70
N GLN A 23 8.31 -8.48 13.11
CA GLN A 23 8.16 -7.35 12.22
C GLN A 23 9.31 -7.33 11.22
N SER A 24 9.01 -7.29 9.92
CA SER A 24 10.01 -7.27 8.85
C SER A 24 10.87 -6.00 8.93
N ASP A 25 12.11 -6.06 8.43
CA ASP A 25 12.98 -4.87 8.37
C ASP A 25 12.38 -3.80 7.45
N PHE A 26 11.60 -4.22 6.46
CA PHE A 26 10.84 -3.29 5.62
C PHE A 26 9.78 -2.54 6.45
N ASP A 27 8.99 -3.23 7.26
CA ASP A 27 8.00 -2.58 8.14
C ASP A 27 8.65 -1.59 9.11
N LYS A 28 9.79 -1.95 9.72
CA LYS A 28 10.55 -1.03 10.58
C LYS A 28 10.97 0.21 9.80
N LYS A 29 11.44 0.03 8.55
CA LYS A 29 11.80 1.14 7.66
C LYS A 29 10.60 2.02 7.36
N LEU A 30 9.45 1.45 6.96
CA LEU A 30 8.23 2.20 6.67
C LEU A 30 7.78 3.04 7.87
N ARG A 31 7.72 2.45 9.06
CA ARG A 31 7.36 3.17 10.30
C ARG A 31 8.29 4.34 10.60
N SER A 32 9.56 4.26 10.24
CA SER A 32 10.51 5.37 10.42
C SER A 32 10.31 6.51 9.42
N LEU A 33 9.59 6.27 8.33
CA LEU A 33 9.33 7.25 7.27
C LEU A 33 8.01 8.00 7.45
N TYR A 34 6.99 7.29 7.97
CA TYR A 34 5.64 7.82 8.05
C TYR A 34 5.45 8.76 9.25
N LYS A 35 4.71 9.84 9.01
CA LYS A 35 4.19 10.71 10.07
C LYS A 35 2.82 10.26 10.59
N ASN A 36 2.18 9.31 9.89
CA ASN A 36 0.82 8.82 10.16
C ASN A 36 -0.24 9.94 10.17
N THR A 37 -0.06 10.92 9.29
CA THR A 37 -0.96 12.06 9.11
C THR A 37 -2.08 11.79 8.10
N VAL A 38 -1.92 10.73 7.30
CA VAL A 38 -2.91 10.24 6.34
C VAL A 38 -3.23 8.79 6.70
N PRO A 39 -4.51 8.39 6.81
CA PRO A 39 -4.88 7.00 7.09
C PRO A 39 -4.25 6.04 6.08
N LEU A 40 -3.84 4.87 6.55
CA LEU A 40 -3.22 3.85 5.72
C LEU A 40 -4.27 2.85 5.21
N ILE A 41 -4.07 2.34 4.00
CA ILE A 41 -4.81 1.21 3.43
C ILE A 41 -3.81 0.14 3.00
N SER A 42 -4.07 -1.13 3.33
CA SER A 42 -3.24 -2.23 2.85
C SER A 42 -3.63 -2.61 1.42
N ASP A 43 -2.74 -3.34 0.73
CA ASP A 43 -3.00 -3.87 -0.61
C ASP A 43 -4.18 -4.85 -0.62
N GLU A 44 -4.34 -5.73 0.37
CA GLU A 44 -5.47 -6.66 0.46
C GLU A 44 -6.81 -5.91 0.56
N VAL A 45 -6.87 -4.85 1.37
CA VAL A 45 -8.08 -4.03 1.49
C VAL A 45 -8.35 -3.27 0.20
N LEU A 46 -7.32 -2.69 -0.43
CA LEU A 46 -7.46 -2.00 -1.70
C LEU A 46 -7.98 -2.93 -2.80
N ILE A 47 -7.41 -4.13 -2.95
CA ILE A 47 -7.84 -5.14 -3.94
C ILE A 47 -9.31 -5.50 -3.77
N THR A 48 -9.77 -5.69 -2.55
CA THR A 48 -11.17 -6.05 -2.28
C THR A 48 -12.13 -4.90 -2.48
N THR A 49 -11.67 -3.65 -2.34
CA THR A 49 -12.49 -2.45 -2.40
C THR A 49 -12.59 -1.87 -3.82
N ILE A 50 -11.50 -1.91 -4.59
CA ILE A 50 -11.41 -1.28 -5.93
C ILE A 50 -12.43 -1.84 -6.94
N HIS A 51 -12.90 -3.07 -6.73
CA HIS A 51 -13.93 -3.70 -7.57
C HIS A 51 -15.36 -3.37 -7.12
N LYS A 52 -15.54 -2.81 -5.93
CA LYS A 52 -16.85 -2.53 -5.33
C LYS A 52 -17.18 -1.04 -5.33
N GLU A 53 -16.17 -0.20 -5.30
CA GLU A 53 -16.30 1.24 -5.15
C GLU A 53 -15.45 1.98 -6.19
N LYS A 54 -15.89 3.17 -6.58
CA LYS A 54 -15.10 4.04 -7.46
C LYS A 54 -13.97 4.68 -6.65
N ILE A 55 -12.75 4.17 -6.82
CA ILE A 55 -11.54 4.69 -6.20
C ILE A 55 -10.70 5.41 -7.26
N ILE A 56 -10.16 6.57 -6.90
CA ILE A 56 -9.16 7.29 -7.69
C ILE A 56 -7.79 6.94 -7.12
N LEU A 57 -6.98 6.23 -7.91
CA LEU A 57 -5.60 5.94 -7.57
C LEU A 57 -4.68 7.04 -8.10
N LEU A 58 -3.85 7.63 -7.24
CA LEU A 58 -2.90 8.67 -7.62
C LEU A 58 -1.46 8.18 -7.36
N ASP A 59 -0.71 8.00 -8.44
CA ASP A 59 0.73 7.71 -8.36
C ASP A 59 1.51 9.01 -8.23
N THR A 60 2.18 9.17 -7.09
CA THR A 60 2.89 10.42 -6.76
C THR A 60 4.40 10.30 -6.97
N ARG A 61 4.84 9.36 -7.80
CA ARG A 61 6.25 9.22 -8.20
C ARG A 61 6.58 10.15 -9.38
N SER A 62 7.83 10.12 -9.83
CA SER A 62 8.24 10.84 -11.03
C SER A 62 7.63 10.23 -12.31
N SER A 63 7.66 10.99 -13.41
CA SER A 63 7.19 10.51 -14.72
C SER A 63 7.99 9.30 -15.22
N GLU A 64 9.28 9.24 -14.93
CA GLU A 64 10.15 8.12 -15.30
C GLU A 64 9.71 6.86 -14.54
N GLU A 65 9.48 6.95 -13.23
CA GLU A 65 8.99 5.83 -12.41
C GLU A 65 7.62 5.33 -12.90
N PHE A 66 6.68 6.26 -13.16
CA PHE A 66 5.33 5.95 -13.64
C PHE A 66 5.35 5.28 -15.01
N ASN A 67 6.19 5.75 -15.93
CA ASN A 67 6.27 5.21 -17.28
C ASN A 67 6.85 3.78 -17.32
N VAL A 68 7.72 3.42 -16.38
CA VAL A 68 8.23 2.04 -16.25
C VAL A 68 7.08 1.13 -15.84
N SER A 69 6.39 1.45 -14.76
CA SER A 69 5.19 0.72 -14.36
C SER A 69 4.41 1.48 -13.28
N HIS A 70 3.10 1.23 -13.22
CA HIS A 70 2.17 1.80 -12.23
C HIS A 70 1.02 0.82 -11.96
N LEU A 71 0.25 1.07 -10.90
CA LEU A 71 -0.94 0.28 -10.60
C LEU A 71 -1.99 0.47 -11.73
N PRO A 72 -2.75 -0.58 -12.11
CA PRO A 72 -3.79 -0.43 -13.12
C PRO A 72 -4.77 0.71 -12.79
N ASN A 73 -5.10 1.52 -13.80
CA ASN A 73 -5.99 2.70 -13.70
C ASN A 73 -5.47 3.84 -12.81
N ALA A 74 -4.22 3.82 -12.37
CA ALA A 74 -3.64 4.94 -11.64
C ALA A 74 -3.48 6.17 -12.52
N LEU A 75 -3.79 7.34 -11.96
CA LEU A 75 -3.51 8.64 -12.56
C LEU A 75 -2.17 9.15 -12.06
N PHE A 76 -1.41 9.73 -12.95
CA PHE A 76 -0.13 10.34 -12.61
C PHE A 76 -0.31 11.68 -11.91
N LEU A 77 0.39 11.89 -10.79
CA LEU A 77 0.40 13.13 -10.03
C LEU A 77 1.79 13.36 -9.43
N ASP A 78 2.65 14.01 -10.16
CA ASP A 78 4.04 14.24 -9.76
C ASP A 78 4.16 14.93 -8.39
N TYR A 79 4.96 14.35 -7.50
CA TYR A 79 5.21 14.88 -6.16
C TYR A 79 5.93 16.24 -6.17
N ASP A 80 6.97 16.37 -7.00
CA ASP A 80 7.86 17.54 -7.00
C ASP A 80 7.20 18.76 -7.65
N SER A 81 6.32 18.54 -8.61
CA SER A 81 5.60 19.58 -9.34
C SER A 81 4.13 19.72 -8.92
N PHE A 82 3.70 19.07 -7.84
CA PHE A 82 2.31 19.13 -7.40
C PHE A 82 1.81 20.56 -7.18
N ARG A 83 0.62 20.84 -7.73
CA ARG A 83 -0.12 22.10 -7.51
C ARG A 83 -1.61 21.79 -7.35
N PRO A 84 -2.37 22.61 -6.58
CA PRO A 84 -3.81 22.43 -6.39
C PRO A 84 -4.61 22.31 -7.69
N GLU A 85 -4.16 22.96 -8.76
CA GLU A 85 -4.78 22.97 -10.08
C GLU A 85 -4.84 21.56 -10.70
N HIS A 86 -3.88 20.69 -10.38
CA HIS A 86 -3.82 19.33 -10.92
C HIS A 86 -5.00 18.46 -10.45
N VAL A 87 -5.61 18.82 -9.34
CA VAL A 87 -6.72 18.06 -8.73
C VAL A 87 -8.03 18.86 -8.65
N LYS A 88 -8.09 20.04 -9.26
CA LYS A 88 -9.27 20.95 -9.19
C LYS A 88 -10.55 20.35 -9.76
N THR A 89 -10.44 19.42 -10.72
CA THR A 89 -11.57 18.76 -11.38
C THR A 89 -12.06 17.51 -10.64
N LEU A 90 -11.32 17.05 -9.63
CA LEU A 90 -11.71 15.89 -8.84
C LEU A 90 -12.79 16.28 -7.82
N ASP A 91 -13.81 15.44 -7.67
CA ASP A 91 -14.83 15.61 -6.64
C ASP A 91 -14.20 15.41 -5.25
N LYS A 92 -14.43 16.38 -4.35
CA LYS A 92 -13.90 16.37 -2.98
C LYS A 92 -14.44 15.22 -2.11
N ASN A 93 -15.54 14.60 -2.52
CA ASN A 93 -16.12 13.43 -1.86
C ASN A 93 -15.63 12.10 -2.46
N SER A 94 -14.78 12.13 -3.51
CA SER A 94 -14.20 10.90 -4.07
C SER A 94 -13.31 10.21 -3.06
N LYS A 95 -13.36 8.88 -3.05
CA LYS A 95 -12.37 8.06 -2.35
C LYS A 95 -11.07 8.07 -3.14
N ILE A 96 -10.00 8.56 -2.51
CA ILE A 96 -8.68 8.70 -3.12
C ILE A 96 -7.69 7.81 -2.38
N VAL A 97 -6.93 7.02 -3.13
CA VAL A 97 -5.77 6.32 -2.63
C VAL A 97 -4.53 6.89 -3.31
N VAL A 98 -3.63 7.45 -2.52
CA VAL A 98 -2.34 7.94 -2.99
C VAL A 98 -1.27 6.89 -2.75
N TYR A 99 -0.30 6.77 -3.65
CA TYR A 99 0.87 5.90 -3.45
C TYR A 99 2.13 6.47 -4.11
N CYS A 100 3.28 6.02 -3.63
CA CYS A 100 4.57 6.20 -4.29
C CYS A 100 5.37 4.89 -4.22
N SER A 101 6.70 4.93 -4.20
CA SER A 101 7.52 3.72 -4.09
C SER A 101 7.30 2.98 -2.78
N VAL A 102 7.25 3.72 -1.65
CA VAL A 102 7.16 3.17 -0.28
C VAL A 102 6.20 3.94 0.64
N GLY A 103 5.38 4.86 0.13
CA GLY A 103 4.38 5.59 0.91
C GLY A 103 4.84 6.93 1.50
N TYR A 104 6.12 7.33 1.40
CA TYR A 104 6.63 8.59 1.97
C TYR A 104 6.15 9.84 1.22
N ARG A 105 6.41 9.94 -0.09
CA ARG A 105 6.00 11.09 -0.94
C ARG A 105 4.47 11.19 -0.98
N SER A 106 3.80 10.06 -1.11
CA SER A 106 2.34 10.00 -1.17
C SER A 106 1.66 10.46 0.12
N GLU A 107 2.22 10.18 1.30
CA GLU A 107 1.68 10.74 2.54
C GLU A 107 1.68 12.27 2.51
N ARG A 108 2.74 12.91 1.99
CA ARG A 108 2.82 14.39 1.87
C ARG A 108 1.81 14.95 0.87
N ILE A 109 1.56 14.24 -0.23
CA ILE A 109 0.49 14.62 -1.17
C ILE A 109 -0.88 14.43 -0.51
N GLY A 110 -1.10 13.32 0.19
CA GLY A 110 -2.34 13.07 0.94
C GLY A 110 -2.63 14.19 1.96
N GLU A 111 -1.63 14.65 2.72
CA GLU A 111 -1.75 15.82 3.61
C GLU A 111 -2.23 17.08 2.86
N GLN A 112 -1.69 17.32 1.67
CA GLN A 112 -2.10 18.46 0.85
C GLN A 112 -3.53 18.31 0.32
N LEU A 113 -3.92 17.11 -0.13
CA LEU A 113 -5.29 16.81 -0.56
C LEU A 113 -6.30 17.03 0.57
N LEU A 114 -6.02 16.54 1.78
CA LEU A 114 -6.86 16.77 2.96
C LEU A 114 -7.01 18.28 3.26
N LYS A 115 -5.93 19.05 3.20
CA LYS A 115 -5.96 20.53 3.36
C LYS A 115 -6.76 21.22 2.26
N LEU A 116 -6.79 20.66 1.06
CA LEU A 116 -7.61 21.16 -0.06
C LEU A 116 -9.09 20.77 0.04
N GLY A 117 -9.49 20.05 1.11
CA GLY A 117 -10.87 19.69 1.40
C GLY A 117 -11.36 18.37 0.81
N PHE A 118 -10.46 17.51 0.32
CA PHE A 118 -10.82 16.11 0.00
C PHE A 118 -11.11 15.37 1.30
N LYS A 119 -12.20 14.59 1.35
CA LYS A 119 -12.72 14.03 2.60
C LYS A 119 -12.28 12.59 2.86
N ASP A 120 -11.97 11.84 1.83
CA ASP A 120 -11.61 10.42 1.91
C ASP A 120 -10.31 10.18 1.15
N VAL A 121 -9.18 10.39 1.85
CA VAL A 121 -7.84 10.20 1.30
C VAL A 121 -7.10 9.19 2.18
N THR A 122 -6.59 8.13 1.55
CA THR A 122 -5.76 7.11 2.20
C THR A 122 -4.43 6.95 1.47
N ASN A 123 -3.41 6.50 2.18
CA ASN A 123 -2.08 6.23 1.66
C ASN A 123 -1.85 4.72 1.60
N LEU A 124 -1.48 4.18 0.43
CA LEU A 124 -1.18 2.77 0.27
C LEU A 124 0.07 2.40 1.07
N TYR A 125 -0.09 1.51 2.06
CA TYR A 125 1.00 1.03 2.91
C TYR A 125 2.08 0.37 2.04
N GLY A 126 3.33 0.72 2.27
CA GLY A 126 4.46 0.19 1.50
C GLY A 126 4.51 0.56 0.02
N GLY A 127 3.49 1.29 -0.49
CA GLY A 127 3.41 1.77 -1.87
C GLY A 127 3.48 0.67 -2.92
N ILE A 128 4.01 1.01 -4.12
CA ILE A 128 4.13 0.02 -5.21
C ILE A 128 5.09 -1.12 -4.87
N PHE A 129 6.04 -0.93 -3.93
CA PHE A 129 6.95 -2.01 -3.56
C PHE A 129 6.22 -3.11 -2.80
N ASP A 130 5.40 -2.77 -1.82
CA ASP A 130 4.60 -3.74 -1.07
C ASP A 130 3.56 -4.40 -1.98
N TRP A 131 2.90 -3.63 -2.82
CA TRP A 131 1.98 -4.12 -3.84
C TRP A 131 2.60 -5.22 -4.71
N VAL A 132 3.80 -5.01 -5.24
CA VAL A 132 4.50 -6.00 -6.09
C VAL A 132 5.06 -7.16 -5.26
N ASN A 133 5.57 -6.91 -4.06
CA ASN A 133 6.02 -7.94 -3.13
C ASN A 133 4.87 -8.88 -2.75
N GLY A 134 3.64 -8.37 -2.61
CA GLY A 134 2.40 -9.14 -2.47
C GLY A 134 2.05 -10.00 -3.69
N GLY A 135 2.72 -9.80 -4.83
CA GLY A 135 2.48 -10.54 -6.07
C GLY A 135 1.43 -9.90 -6.98
N ASN A 136 1.04 -8.67 -6.69
CA ASN A 136 0.04 -7.94 -7.45
C ASN A 136 0.62 -7.39 -8.77
N LYS A 137 -0.25 -7.23 -9.76
CA LYS A 137 0.15 -6.81 -11.11
C LYS A 137 0.32 -5.31 -11.21
N VAL A 138 1.30 -4.90 -12.01
CA VAL A 138 1.49 -3.53 -12.49
C VAL A 138 1.47 -3.52 -14.01
N ILE A 139 1.21 -2.36 -14.58
CA ILE A 139 1.19 -2.14 -16.03
C ILE A 139 2.22 -1.07 -16.40
N ASN A 140 2.78 -1.19 -17.60
CA ASN A 140 3.67 -0.16 -18.16
C ASN A 140 2.87 0.96 -18.82
N ARG A 141 3.55 1.98 -19.37
CA ARG A 141 2.94 3.11 -20.07
C ARG A 141 1.98 2.68 -21.21
N SER A 142 2.20 1.54 -21.84
CA SER A 142 1.35 1.02 -22.92
C SER A 142 0.15 0.21 -22.41
N GLY A 143 -0.07 0.13 -21.09
CA GLY A 143 -1.14 -0.65 -20.46
C GLY A 143 -0.86 -2.16 -20.43
N ILE A 144 0.35 -2.60 -20.75
CA ILE A 144 0.73 -4.01 -20.77
C ILE A 144 1.25 -4.40 -19.40
N THR A 145 0.78 -5.55 -18.88
CA THR A 145 1.27 -6.11 -17.62
C THR A 145 2.78 -6.33 -17.69
N THR A 146 3.48 -5.91 -16.65
CA THR A 146 4.93 -6.07 -16.51
C THR A 146 5.28 -6.44 -15.06
N ASP A 147 6.47 -6.97 -14.85
CA ASP A 147 7.08 -7.18 -13.54
C ASP A 147 8.24 -6.21 -13.26
N THR A 148 8.51 -5.28 -14.20
CA THR A 148 9.58 -4.29 -14.09
C THR A 148 9.10 -3.10 -13.25
N VAL A 149 9.86 -2.73 -12.23
CA VAL A 149 9.57 -1.60 -11.34
C VAL A 149 10.77 -0.68 -11.22
N HIS A 150 10.55 0.62 -11.42
CA HIS A 150 11.57 1.62 -11.13
C HIS A 150 11.69 1.80 -9.61
N THR A 151 12.87 1.53 -9.07
CA THR A 151 13.12 1.48 -7.62
C THR A 151 13.75 2.77 -7.08
N TYR A 152 13.58 3.89 -7.80
CA TYR A 152 14.13 5.20 -7.48
C TYR A 152 15.66 5.23 -7.61
N ASN A 153 16.37 4.37 -6.87
CA ASN A 153 17.82 4.16 -6.97
C ASN A 153 18.21 2.79 -6.40
N LYS A 154 19.51 2.45 -6.51
CA LYS A 154 20.06 1.18 -6.07
C LYS A 154 19.88 0.94 -4.57
N GLU A 155 19.94 1.97 -3.74
CA GLU A 155 19.77 1.83 -2.29
C GLU A 155 18.36 1.38 -1.91
N TRP A 156 17.34 1.96 -2.55
CA TRP A 156 15.94 1.61 -2.33
C TRP A 156 15.55 0.26 -2.94
N SER A 157 16.28 -0.19 -3.96
CA SER A 157 15.98 -1.45 -4.68
C SER A 157 15.98 -2.69 -3.79
N LYS A 158 16.66 -2.67 -2.64
CA LYS A 158 16.69 -3.79 -1.68
C LYS A 158 15.31 -4.11 -1.07
N TRP A 159 14.41 -3.14 -1.05
CA TRP A 159 13.06 -3.29 -0.48
C TRP A 159 12.06 -3.91 -1.46
N LEU A 160 12.34 -3.88 -2.76
CA LEU A 160 11.58 -4.63 -3.74
C LEU A 160 12.11 -6.07 -3.78
N GLN A 161 11.30 -7.05 -3.36
CA GLN A 161 11.70 -8.46 -3.29
C GLN A 161 11.34 -9.23 -4.54
N LYS A 162 10.26 -8.83 -5.24
CA LYS A 162 9.78 -9.44 -6.48
C LYS A 162 9.85 -8.47 -7.65
N GLY A 163 9.98 -9.00 -8.87
CA GLY A 163 10.03 -8.21 -10.09
C GLY A 163 11.44 -7.78 -10.52
N VAL A 164 11.50 -7.20 -11.71
CA VAL A 164 12.74 -6.67 -12.31
C VAL A 164 12.94 -5.23 -11.87
N LYS A 165 14.12 -4.94 -11.33
CA LYS A 165 14.47 -3.63 -10.76
C LYS A 165 15.19 -2.78 -11.81
N VAL A 166 14.72 -1.54 -12.01
CA VAL A 166 15.42 -0.50 -12.79
C VAL A 166 15.49 0.79 -11.96
N TYR A 167 16.49 1.66 -12.24
CA TYR A 167 16.76 2.92 -11.55
C TYR A 167 17.66 3.83 -12.38
#